data_1821591f36cf2780ef941160f2121f0c
#
_entry.id   1821591f36cf2780ef941160f2121f0c
#
_cell.length_a   1.000
_cell.length_b   1.000
_cell.length_c   1.000
_cell.angle_alpha   90.00
_cell.angle_beta   90.00
_cell.angle_gamma   90.00
#
_symmetry.space_group_name_H-M   'P 1'
#
loop_
_entity.id
_entity.type
_entity.pdbx_description
1 polymer ?
#
loop_
_entity_poly.entity_id
_entity_poly.type
_entity_poly.pdbx_seq_one_letter_code
_entity_poly.pdbx_strand_id
1 'polypeptide(L)'
;MSKRLQSANVHFNESGTPVADSFDDVYFSNESGCDETRHVFINGNDLTERWLNWQSAHFIIAETGFGTGLNCIIAMQQFKQFRAANPAHPLKRLFILSTEKFPLAVADLQHALAVFPSVSEEVHALAERYPPALSGCHRMNFDAWHTSIDLWLGDVHELLPQWHCPLDGLVDAWFLDGFAPSKNPQMWTEALFTQMARLSKT
;
A
#
# COMPACT_ATOMS: atom_id res chain seq x y z
N MET A 1 22.32 -8.42 8.46
CA MET A 1 21.49 -8.34 9.70
C MET A 1 20.43 -7.27 9.50
N SER A 2 19.16 -7.58 9.76
CA SER A 2 18.09 -6.59 9.69
C SER A 2 18.30 -5.49 10.74
N LYS A 3 18.20 -4.23 10.33
CA LYS A 3 18.37 -3.06 11.21
C LYS A 3 17.00 -2.71 11.79
N ARG A 4 16.95 -2.39 13.08
CA ARG A 4 15.73 -1.83 13.67
C ARG A 4 15.49 -0.43 13.13
N LEU A 5 14.28 -0.18 12.65
CA LEU A 5 13.88 1.12 12.15
C LEU A 5 13.23 1.95 13.25
N GLN A 6 13.24 3.26 13.06
CA GLN A 6 12.45 4.15 13.88
C GLN A 6 10.98 4.04 13.45
N SER A 7 10.10 3.82 14.41
CA SER A 7 8.65 3.91 14.15
C SER A 7 8.23 5.36 13.94
N ALA A 8 7.15 5.56 13.21
CA ALA A 8 6.52 6.87 13.08
C ALA A 8 6.08 7.39 14.46
N ASN A 9 6.27 8.68 14.70
CA ASN A 9 5.61 9.39 15.77
C ASN A 9 4.30 9.94 15.22
N VAL A 10 3.21 9.59 15.85
CA VAL A 10 1.87 9.94 15.42
C VAL A 10 1.08 10.47 16.62
N HIS A 11 0.34 11.53 16.41
CA HIS A 11 -0.72 11.95 17.33
C HIS A 11 -2.07 11.95 16.61
N PHE A 12 -3.15 11.95 17.39
CA PHE A 12 -4.51 12.04 16.87
C PHE A 12 -5.03 13.46 17.14
N ASN A 13 -5.48 14.16 16.10
CA ASN A 13 -6.06 15.49 16.27
C ASN A 13 -7.44 15.44 16.94
N GLU A 14 -8.09 16.58 17.16
CA GLU A 14 -9.41 16.69 17.80
C GLU A 14 -10.50 15.88 17.09
N SER A 15 -10.36 15.63 15.79
CA SER A 15 -11.27 14.79 14.98
C SER A 15 -10.89 13.31 15.00
N GLY A 16 -9.84 12.90 15.75
CA GLY A 16 -9.33 11.54 15.76
C GLY A 16 -8.57 11.12 14.50
N THR A 17 -8.17 12.09 13.65
CA THR A 17 -7.38 11.81 12.45
C THR A 17 -5.91 11.63 12.82
N PRO A 18 -5.24 10.57 12.33
CA PRO A 18 -3.81 10.38 12.58
C PRO A 18 -2.97 11.40 11.81
N VAL A 19 -2.07 12.07 12.52
CA VAL A 19 -1.14 13.09 12.00
C VAL A 19 0.28 12.59 12.21
N ALA A 20 1.09 12.63 11.15
CA ALA A 20 2.52 12.32 11.23
C ALA A 20 3.29 13.52 11.75
N ASP A 21 3.87 13.43 12.96
CA ASP A 21 4.60 14.54 13.61
C ASP A 21 5.77 15.04 12.75
N SER A 22 6.48 14.13 12.09
CA SER A 22 7.67 14.48 11.28
C SER A 22 7.33 15.23 10.00
N PHE A 23 6.09 15.17 9.51
CA PHE A 23 5.66 15.77 8.25
C PHE A 23 4.59 16.84 8.46
N ASP A 24 4.01 16.92 9.67
CA ASP A 24 2.89 17.82 9.98
C ASP A 24 1.78 17.67 8.93
N ASP A 25 1.40 16.42 8.66
CA ASP A 25 0.40 16.07 7.65
C ASP A 25 -0.45 14.88 8.10
N VAL A 26 -1.67 14.80 7.61
CA VAL A 26 -2.62 13.72 7.95
C VAL A 26 -2.38 12.50 7.06
N TYR A 27 -2.63 11.30 7.60
CA TYR A 27 -2.55 10.09 6.81
C TYR A 27 -3.73 9.91 5.86
N PHE A 28 -4.91 10.41 6.23
CA PHE A 28 -6.15 10.35 5.44
C PHE A 28 -7.23 11.25 6.03
N SER A 29 -8.33 11.45 5.31
CA SER A 29 -9.55 12.08 5.82
C SER A 29 -10.44 11.05 6.52
N ASN A 30 -10.88 11.32 7.75
CA ASN A 30 -11.78 10.43 8.49
C ASN A 30 -13.15 10.25 7.81
N GLU A 31 -13.62 11.26 7.10
CA GLU A 31 -14.95 11.24 6.46
C GLU A 31 -14.93 10.49 5.13
N SER A 32 -13.85 10.61 4.37
CA SER A 32 -13.79 10.18 2.97
C SER A 32 -12.60 9.29 2.60
N GLY A 33 -11.71 8.94 3.56
CA GLY A 33 -10.46 8.24 3.25
C GLY A 33 -10.63 6.96 2.42
N CYS A 34 -11.63 6.12 2.74
CA CYS A 34 -11.92 4.94 1.92
C CYS A 34 -12.41 5.30 0.51
N ASP A 35 -13.23 6.34 0.37
CA ASP A 35 -13.78 6.76 -0.93
C ASP A 35 -12.74 7.50 -1.75
N GLU A 36 -11.89 8.29 -1.12
CA GLU A 36 -10.72 8.92 -1.74
C GLU A 36 -9.76 7.86 -2.28
N THR A 37 -9.44 6.85 -1.48
CA THR A 37 -8.61 5.72 -1.93
C THR A 37 -9.23 4.99 -3.13
N ARG A 38 -10.54 4.73 -3.10
CA ARG A 38 -11.24 4.12 -4.24
C ARG A 38 -11.18 5.02 -5.48
N HIS A 39 -11.42 6.31 -5.31
CA HIS A 39 -11.42 7.27 -6.41
C HIS A 39 -10.02 7.42 -7.02
N VAL A 40 -9.02 7.70 -6.20
CA VAL A 40 -7.66 8.02 -6.65
C VAL A 40 -6.93 6.77 -7.15
N PHE A 41 -6.97 5.68 -6.40
CA PHE A 41 -6.10 4.53 -6.67
C PHE A 41 -6.80 3.40 -7.43
N ILE A 42 -8.05 3.08 -7.09
CA ILE A 42 -8.76 2.00 -7.79
C ILE A 42 -9.29 2.51 -9.13
N ASN A 43 -10.06 3.60 -9.12
CA ASN A 43 -10.66 4.15 -10.34
C ASN A 43 -9.60 4.89 -11.19
N GLY A 44 -8.70 5.65 -10.57
CA GLY A 44 -7.64 6.37 -11.28
C GLY A 44 -6.66 5.46 -12.05
N ASN A 45 -6.53 4.20 -11.64
CA ASN A 45 -5.77 3.17 -12.36
C ASN A 45 -6.65 2.24 -13.20
N ASP A 46 -7.96 2.47 -13.31
CA ASP A 46 -8.95 1.64 -14.00
C ASP A 46 -8.89 0.16 -13.60
N LEU A 47 -8.57 -0.13 -12.32
CA LEU A 47 -8.23 -1.48 -11.87
C LEU A 47 -9.34 -2.48 -12.14
N THR A 48 -10.60 -2.12 -11.92
CA THR A 48 -11.73 -3.03 -12.12
C THR A 48 -11.84 -3.48 -13.57
N GLU A 49 -11.71 -2.54 -14.53
CA GLU A 49 -11.74 -2.86 -15.96
C GLU A 49 -10.48 -3.63 -16.40
N ARG A 50 -9.32 -3.20 -15.92
CA ARG A 50 -8.05 -3.90 -16.21
C ARG A 50 -8.07 -5.34 -15.71
N TRP A 51 -8.58 -5.61 -14.50
CA TRP A 51 -8.71 -6.97 -13.97
C TRP A 51 -9.64 -7.82 -14.81
N LEU A 52 -10.77 -7.28 -15.27
CA LEU A 52 -11.73 -8.01 -16.13
C LEU A 52 -11.09 -8.44 -17.46
N ASN A 53 -10.18 -7.65 -17.99
CA ASN A 53 -9.50 -7.92 -19.28
C ASN A 53 -8.15 -8.64 -19.09
N TRP A 54 -7.73 -8.92 -17.84
CA TRP A 54 -6.41 -9.45 -17.52
C TRP A 54 -6.29 -10.93 -17.86
N GLN A 55 -5.21 -11.32 -18.57
CA GLN A 55 -5.01 -12.70 -19.02
C GLN A 55 -3.99 -13.49 -18.20
N SER A 56 -3.21 -12.82 -17.34
CA SER A 56 -2.23 -13.49 -16.49
C SER A 56 -2.83 -13.91 -15.14
N ALA A 57 -2.18 -14.86 -14.47
CA ALA A 57 -2.62 -15.35 -13.16
C ALA A 57 -2.40 -14.35 -12.02
N HIS A 58 -1.55 -13.34 -12.23
CA HIS A 58 -1.15 -12.37 -11.22
C HIS A 58 -1.29 -10.95 -11.74
N PHE A 59 -1.60 -10.02 -10.83
CA PHE A 59 -1.52 -8.58 -11.03
C PHE A 59 -0.68 -7.99 -9.91
N ILE A 60 0.23 -7.08 -10.23
CA ILE A 60 1.18 -6.49 -9.28
C ILE A 60 0.93 -5.00 -9.16
N ILE A 61 0.53 -4.55 -7.98
CA ILE A 61 0.49 -3.14 -7.61
C ILE A 61 1.76 -2.82 -6.83
N ALA A 62 2.41 -1.70 -7.12
CA ALA A 62 3.44 -1.15 -6.24
C ALA A 62 2.97 0.16 -5.61
N GLU A 63 3.38 0.40 -4.38
CA GLU A 63 3.00 1.57 -3.58
C GLU A 63 4.23 2.21 -2.96
N THR A 64 4.27 3.54 -2.98
CA THR A 64 5.25 4.34 -2.26
C THR A 64 4.59 4.97 -1.04
N GLY A 65 4.99 4.52 0.18
CA GLY A 65 4.38 4.95 1.44
C GLY A 65 3.20 4.08 1.86
N PHE A 66 3.46 3.05 2.66
CA PHE A 66 2.42 2.18 3.21
C PHE A 66 1.50 2.93 4.19
N GLY A 67 2.08 3.83 5.00
CA GLY A 67 1.35 4.59 6.00
C GLY A 67 0.55 3.71 6.95
N THR A 68 -0.77 3.90 6.95
CA THR A 68 -1.72 3.06 7.72
C THR A 68 -2.10 1.76 7.01
N GLY A 69 -1.71 1.60 5.75
CA GLY A 69 -2.10 0.47 4.90
C GLY A 69 -3.51 0.56 4.32
N LEU A 70 -4.16 1.72 4.40
CA LEU A 70 -5.54 1.90 3.93
C LEU A 70 -5.69 1.56 2.44
N ASN A 71 -4.75 1.99 1.59
CA ASN A 71 -4.79 1.69 0.15
C ASN A 71 -4.67 0.19 -0.12
N CYS A 72 -3.77 -0.50 0.57
CA CYS A 72 -3.62 -1.95 0.50
C CYS A 72 -4.91 -2.67 0.92
N ILE A 73 -5.54 -2.21 2.01
CA ILE A 73 -6.81 -2.76 2.54
C ILE A 73 -7.93 -2.60 1.51
N ILE A 74 -8.09 -1.41 0.93
CA ILE A 74 -9.12 -1.15 -0.08
C ILE A 74 -8.87 -1.97 -1.35
N ALA A 75 -7.62 -2.06 -1.84
CA ALA A 75 -7.28 -2.88 -2.99
C ALA A 75 -7.57 -4.36 -2.73
N MET A 76 -7.23 -4.86 -1.54
CA MET A 76 -7.48 -6.22 -1.09
C MET A 76 -8.98 -6.53 -1.05
N GLN A 77 -9.80 -5.64 -0.48
CA GLN A 77 -11.25 -5.76 -0.42
C GLN A 77 -11.88 -5.79 -1.83
N GLN A 78 -11.47 -4.87 -2.70
CA GLN A 78 -11.97 -4.80 -4.09
C GLN A 78 -11.59 -6.06 -4.88
N PHE A 79 -10.38 -6.57 -4.68
CA PHE A 79 -9.93 -7.78 -5.36
C PHE A 79 -10.69 -9.03 -4.87
N LYS A 80 -11.00 -9.15 -3.57
CA LYS A 80 -11.88 -10.19 -3.02
C LYS A 80 -13.25 -10.17 -3.71
N GLN A 81 -13.84 -8.98 -3.87
CA GLN A 81 -15.13 -8.81 -4.56
C GLN A 81 -15.03 -9.22 -6.04
N PHE A 82 -13.97 -8.78 -6.74
CA PHE A 82 -13.70 -9.19 -8.12
C PHE A 82 -13.59 -10.71 -8.24
N ARG A 83 -12.85 -11.39 -7.36
CA ARG A 83 -12.68 -12.84 -7.38
C ARG A 83 -13.99 -13.57 -7.09
N ALA A 84 -14.81 -13.08 -6.17
CA ALA A 84 -16.13 -13.67 -5.87
C ALA A 84 -17.09 -13.58 -7.06
N ALA A 85 -17.07 -12.45 -7.78
CA ALA A 85 -17.88 -12.24 -8.98
C ALA A 85 -17.37 -13.04 -10.20
N ASN A 86 -16.07 -13.35 -10.25
CA ASN A 86 -15.40 -13.95 -11.40
C ASN A 86 -14.57 -15.20 -11.02
N PRO A 87 -15.16 -16.27 -10.49
CA PRO A 87 -14.41 -17.41 -9.93
C PRO A 87 -13.56 -18.16 -10.96
N ALA A 88 -14.02 -18.23 -12.23
CA ALA A 88 -13.32 -18.89 -13.33
C ALA A 88 -12.25 -18.02 -14.00
N HIS A 89 -12.19 -16.72 -13.69
CA HIS A 89 -11.26 -15.76 -14.32
C HIS A 89 -9.79 -16.21 -14.19
N PRO A 90 -8.93 -16.01 -15.23
CA PRO A 90 -7.51 -16.38 -15.16
C PRO A 90 -6.74 -15.65 -14.05
N LEU A 91 -7.03 -14.37 -13.77
CA LEU A 91 -6.41 -13.62 -12.69
C LEU A 91 -6.79 -14.21 -11.33
N LYS A 92 -5.82 -14.80 -10.64
CA LYS A 92 -6.01 -15.55 -9.39
C LYS A 92 -5.53 -14.82 -8.15
N ARG A 93 -4.48 -14.00 -8.28
CA ARG A 93 -3.83 -13.40 -7.12
C ARG A 93 -3.38 -11.97 -7.38
N LEU A 94 -3.62 -11.13 -6.40
CA LEU A 94 -3.09 -9.78 -6.32
C LEU A 94 -1.80 -9.80 -5.48
N PHE A 95 -0.75 -9.17 -5.99
CA PHE A 95 0.44 -8.86 -5.21
C PHE A 95 0.54 -7.34 -5.02
N ILE A 96 0.82 -6.91 -3.81
CA ILE A 96 1.06 -5.51 -3.49
C ILE A 96 2.47 -5.40 -2.92
N LEU A 97 3.32 -4.63 -3.59
CA LEU A 97 4.68 -4.32 -3.16
C LEU A 97 4.68 -2.91 -2.58
N SER A 98 4.65 -2.77 -1.27
CA SER A 98 4.59 -1.46 -0.62
C SER A 98 5.90 -1.15 0.10
N THR A 99 6.28 0.13 0.16
CA THR A 99 7.48 0.60 0.87
C THR A 99 7.07 1.49 2.04
N GLU A 100 7.81 1.40 3.16
CA GLU A 100 7.57 2.26 4.32
C GLU A 100 8.89 2.54 5.07
N LYS A 101 9.17 3.80 5.30
CA LYS A 101 10.39 4.24 5.98
C LYS A 101 10.22 4.31 7.49
N PHE A 102 9.05 4.72 7.96
CA PHE A 102 8.71 4.93 9.36
C PHE A 102 7.43 4.16 9.72
N PRO A 103 7.53 2.82 9.89
CA PRO A 103 6.34 2.00 10.13
C PRO A 103 5.64 2.43 11.42
N LEU A 104 4.31 2.50 11.38
CA LEU A 104 3.48 2.73 12.55
C LEU A 104 3.61 1.58 13.55
N ALA A 105 3.39 1.86 14.83
CA ALA A 105 3.09 0.79 15.77
C ALA A 105 1.73 0.16 15.42
N VAL A 106 1.59 -1.15 15.62
CA VAL A 106 0.34 -1.85 15.27
C VAL A 106 -0.89 -1.29 16.00
N ALA A 107 -0.71 -0.82 17.23
CA ALA A 107 -1.79 -0.19 18.00
C ALA A 107 -2.26 1.13 17.39
N ASP A 108 -1.32 1.95 16.88
CA ASP A 108 -1.63 3.22 16.21
C ASP A 108 -2.31 2.97 14.86
N LEU A 109 -1.85 1.97 14.10
CA LEU A 109 -2.49 1.54 12.86
C LEU A 109 -3.94 1.11 13.11
N GLN A 110 -4.18 0.26 14.11
CA GLN A 110 -5.52 -0.20 14.47
C GLN A 110 -6.42 0.97 14.93
N HIS A 111 -5.88 1.86 15.75
CA HIS A 111 -6.60 3.04 16.21
C HIS A 111 -6.98 3.97 15.05
N ALA A 112 -6.02 4.25 14.17
CA ALA A 112 -6.23 5.08 12.98
C ALA A 112 -7.36 4.53 12.09
N LEU A 113 -7.36 3.24 11.84
CA LEU A 113 -8.31 2.60 10.92
C LEU A 113 -9.66 2.22 11.57
N ALA A 114 -9.80 2.34 12.89
CA ALA A 114 -11.05 2.05 13.61
C ALA A 114 -12.24 2.94 13.18
N VAL A 115 -11.96 4.10 12.56
CA VAL A 115 -12.98 5.01 12.03
C VAL A 115 -13.68 4.46 10.77
N PHE A 116 -13.17 3.40 10.17
CA PHE A 116 -13.70 2.78 8.95
C PHE A 116 -14.29 1.37 9.22
N PRO A 117 -15.51 1.26 9.76
CA PRO A 117 -16.10 -0.04 10.07
C PRO A 117 -16.31 -0.95 8.85
N SER A 118 -16.40 -0.36 7.64
CA SER A 118 -16.57 -1.09 6.38
C SER A 118 -15.36 -1.94 5.96
N VAL A 119 -14.21 -1.77 6.59
CA VAL A 119 -12.96 -2.51 6.34
C VAL A 119 -12.41 -3.18 7.60
N SER A 120 -13.23 -3.33 8.63
CA SER A 120 -12.79 -3.86 9.94
C SER A 120 -12.22 -5.28 9.86
N GLU A 121 -12.72 -6.13 8.96
CA GLU A 121 -12.21 -7.49 8.74
C GLU A 121 -10.77 -7.45 8.19
N GLU A 122 -10.53 -6.59 7.22
CA GLU A 122 -9.22 -6.39 6.60
C GLU A 122 -8.22 -5.77 7.56
N VAL A 123 -8.66 -4.78 8.36
CA VAL A 123 -7.84 -4.14 9.40
C VAL A 123 -7.38 -5.17 10.43
N HIS A 124 -8.29 -6.02 10.89
CA HIS A 124 -7.96 -7.08 11.85
C HIS A 124 -6.94 -8.06 11.24
N ALA A 125 -7.19 -8.53 10.02
CA ALA A 125 -6.30 -9.44 9.33
C ALA A 125 -4.91 -8.85 9.08
N LEU A 126 -4.82 -7.55 8.77
CA LEU A 126 -3.56 -6.83 8.61
C LEU A 126 -2.81 -6.74 9.94
N ALA A 127 -3.48 -6.32 11.01
CA ALA A 127 -2.87 -6.15 12.33
C ALA A 127 -2.27 -7.45 12.89
N GLU A 128 -2.93 -8.59 12.67
CA GLU A 128 -2.42 -9.91 13.06
C GLU A 128 -1.10 -10.29 12.37
N ARG A 129 -0.86 -9.77 11.17
CA ARG A 129 0.28 -10.14 10.32
C ARG A 129 1.32 -9.03 10.20
N TYR A 130 1.02 -7.86 10.78
CA TYR A 130 1.89 -6.69 10.65
C TYR A 130 3.27 -6.96 11.25
N PRO A 131 4.35 -6.71 10.50
CA PRO A 131 5.69 -7.09 10.93
C PRO A 131 6.25 -6.13 11.98
N PRO A 132 7.26 -6.57 12.75
CA PRO A 132 8.04 -5.67 13.59
C PRO A 132 8.84 -4.68 12.71
N ALA A 133 9.17 -3.51 13.27
CA ALA A 133 9.91 -2.44 12.60
C ALA A 133 11.40 -2.83 12.35
N LEU A 134 11.61 -3.81 11.49
CA LEU A 134 12.92 -4.32 11.06
C LEU A 134 13.08 -4.13 9.55
N SER A 135 14.24 -3.59 9.12
CA SER A 135 14.51 -3.38 7.69
C SER A 135 14.46 -4.67 6.88
N GLY A 136 13.94 -4.60 5.67
CA GLY A 136 13.82 -5.71 4.73
C GLY A 136 12.41 -5.93 4.23
N CYS A 137 12.21 -7.01 3.48
CA CYS A 137 10.91 -7.40 2.94
C CYS A 137 10.19 -8.34 3.90
N HIS A 138 8.94 -8.02 4.20
CA HIS A 138 8.05 -8.80 5.06
C HIS A 138 6.81 -9.21 4.27
N ARG A 139 6.73 -10.49 3.91
CA ARG A 139 5.56 -11.02 3.19
C ARG A 139 4.42 -11.36 4.14
N MET A 140 3.25 -10.81 3.86
CA MET A 140 1.99 -11.12 4.51
C MET A 140 1.03 -11.73 3.50
N ASN A 141 0.50 -12.92 3.79
CA ASN A 141 -0.44 -13.61 2.92
C ASN A 141 -1.86 -13.49 3.48
N PHE A 142 -2.80 -13.10 2.62
CA PHE A 142 -4.21 -12.92 2.90
C PHE A 142 -5.02 -13.79 1.95
N ASP A 143 -5.05 -15.10 2.21
CA ASP A 143 -5.64 -16.08 1.29
C ASP A 143 -7.15 -15.90 1.11
N ALA A 144 -7.88 -15.47 2.16
CA ALA A 144 -9.29 -15.13 2.08
C ALA A 144 -9.60 -13.96 1.13
N TRP A 145 -8.60 -13.12 0.83
CA TRP A 145 -8.68 -11.99 -0.11
C TRP A 145 -7.90 -12.24 -1.40
N HIS A 146 -7.36 -13.44 -1.60
CA HIS A 146 -6.51 -13.78 -2.75
C HIS A 146 -5.34 -12.81 -2.95
N THR A 147 -4.81 -12.21 -1.88
CA THR A 147 -3.80 -11.15 -1.91
C THR A 147 -2.56 -11.53 -1.11
N SER A 148 -1.40 -11.09 -1.57
CA SER A 148 -0.15 -11.06 -0.81
C SER A 148 0.40 -9.64 -0.80
N ILE A 149 0.85 -9.18 0.37
CA ILE A 149 1.53 -7.89 0.53
C ILE A 149 2.98 -8.17 0.89
N ASP A 150 3.90 -7.62 0.11
CA ASP A 150 5.32 -7.54 0.42
C ASP A 150 5.60 -6.13 0.94
N LEU A 151 5.65 -5.98 2.25
CA LEU A 151 5.98 -4.72 2.89
C LEU A 151 7.49 -4.59 3.04
N TRP A 152 8.07 -3.68 2.27
CA TRP A 152 9.49 -3.35 2.29
C TRP A 152 9.74 -2.20 3.25
N LEU A 153 10.35 -2.52 4.40
CA LEU A 153 10.65 -1.54 5.43
C LEU A 153 12.05 -0.94 5.22
N GLY A 154 12.10 0.37 4.92
CA GLY A 154 13.30 1.15 4.63
C GLY A 154 13.03 2.35 3.72
N ASP A 155 14.09 3.05 3.35
CA ASP A 155 14.00 4.20 2.44
C ASP A 155 13.72 3.75 1.01
N VAL A 156 12.69 4.30 0.38
CA VAL A 156 12.27 3.96 -0.98
C VAL A 156 13.39 4.15 -2.01
N HIS A 157 14.25 5.17 -1.83
CA HIS A 157 15.40 5.42 -2.70
C HIS A 157 16.47 4.33 -2.61
N GLU A 158 16.55 3.63 -1.47
CA GLU A 158 17.45 2.49 -1.29
C GLU A 158 16.80 1.17 -1.70
N LEU A 159 15.46 1.07 -1.57
CA LEU A 159 14.72 -0.16 -1.80
C LEU A 159 14.41 -0.41 -3.28
N LEU A 160 13.84 0.57 -4.01
CA LEU A 160 13.44 0.34 -5.41
C LEU A 160 14.60 -0.10 -6.33
N PRO A 161 15.84 0.43 -6.20
CA PRO A 161 16.97 -0.07 -6.99
C PRO A 161 17.30 -1.55 -6.77
N GLN A 162 16.92 -2.12 -5.62
CA GLN A 162 17.17 -3.53 -5.29
C GLN A 162 16.10 -4.49 -5.85
N TRP A 163 14.96 -3.96 -6.29
CA TRP A 163 13.93 -4.82 -6.84
C TRP A 163 14.36 -5.37 -8.19
N HIS A 164 14.30 -6.69 -8.30
CA HIS A 164 14.55 -7.37 -9.56
C HIS A 164 13.47 -6.95 -10.58
N CYS A 165 13.91 -6.54 -11.77
CA CYS A 165 13.03 -6.13 -12.84
C CYS A 165 13.17 -7.11 -14.02
N PRO A 166 12.14 -7.88 -14.37
CA PRO A 166 12.08 -8.63 -15.62
C PRO A 166 12.23 -7.70 -16.85
N LEU A 167 12.54 -8.26 -18.00
CA LEU A 167 12.73 -7.48 -19.25
C LEU A 167 11.49 -6.68 -19.67
N ASP A 168 10.30 -7.18 -19.34
CA ASP A 168 8.99 -6.59 -19.64
C ASP A 168 8.41 -5.77 -18.48
N GLY A 169 9.21 -5.49 -17.45
CA GLY A 169 8.77 -4.78 -16.26
C GLY A 169 8.21 -5.71 -15.17
N LEU A 170 8.01 -5.16 -13.98
CA LEU A 170 7.51 -5.87 -12.80
C LEU A 170 6.09 -5.41 -12.42
N VAL A 171 5.83 -4.11 -12.46
CA VAL A 171 4.68 -3.45 -11.84
C VAL A 171 3.60 -3.15 -12.87
N ASP A 172 2.38 -3.60 -12.59
CA ASP A 172 1.21 -3.38 -13.45
C ASP A 172 0.50 -2.05 -13.14
N ALA A 173 0.50 -1.61 -11.88
CA ALA A 173 -0.07 -0.33 -11.47
C ALA A 173 0.72 0.27 -10.30
N TRP A 174 0.76 1.61 -10.22
CA TRP A 174 1.40 2.34 -9.13
C TRP A 174 0.37 3.09 -8.30
N PHE A 175 0.51 2.98 -6.99
CA PHE A 175 -0.11 3.86 -6.01
C PHE A 175 0.99 4.80 -5.50
N LEU A 176 0.98 6.02 -6.04
CA LEU A 176 1.87 7.06 -5.56
C LEU A 176 1.22 7.71 -4.35
N ASP A 177 1.55 7.19 -3.20
CA ASP A 177 1.13 7.74 -1.93
C ASP A 177 2.33 8.26 -1.15
N GLY A 178 2.07 9.23 -0.32
CA GLY A 178 3.06 9.93 0.48
C GLY A 178 2.47 11.28 0.89
N PHE A 179 3.07 11.90 1.86
CA PHE A 179 2.64 13.24 2.25
C PHE A 179 2.81 14.25 1.12
N ALA A 180 2.05 15.34 1.16
CA ALA A 180 2.05 16.37 0.13
C ALA A 180 3.47 16.77 -0.31
N PRO A 181 3.71 17.07 -1.60
CA PRO A 181 5.06 17.42 -2.11
C PRO A 181 5.74 18.56 -1.33
N SER A 182 4.97 19.48 -0.79
CA SER A 182 5.48 20.58 0.06
C SER A 182 5.92 20.10 1.45
N LYS A 183 5.40 18.97 1.93
CA LYS A 183 5.70 18.37 3.25
C LYS A 183 6.78 17.29 3.15
N ASN A 184 6.81 16.54 2.05
CA ASN A 184 7.75 15.46 1.81
C ASN A 184 8.29 15.47 0.37
N PRO A 185 9.10 16.48 -0.02
CA PRO A 185 9.59 16.61 -1.40
C PRO A 185 10.46 15.43 -1.86
N GLN A 186 11.04 14.67 -0.93
CA GLN A 186 11.89 13.51 -1.25
C GLN A 186 11.10 12.38 -1.93
N MET A 187 9.79 12.26 -1.70
CA MET A 187 8.93 11.27 -2.34
C MET A 187 8.53 11.66 -3.78
N TRP A 188 8.95 12.84 -4.27
CA TRP A 188 8.53 13.42 -5.55
C TRP A 188 9.72 13.82 -6.43
N THR A 189 10.81 13.04 -6.35
CA THR A 189 12.04 13.33 -7.08
C THR A 189 12.11 12.62 -8.43
N GLU A 190 12.82 13.20 -9.40
CA GLU A 190 13.11 12.58 -10.70
C GLU A 190 13.79 11.21 -10.54
N ALA A 191 14.69 11.07 -9.57
CA ALA A 191 15.36 9.81 -9.28
C ALA A 191 14.37 8.70 -8.88
N LEU A 192 13.34 9.03 -8.07
CA LEU A 192 12.30 8.09 -7.70
C LEU A 192 11.47 7.69 -8.93
N PHE A 193 11.00 8.65 -9.70
CA PHE A 193 10.22 8.39 -10.92
C PHE A 193 11.01 7.59 -11.96
N THR A 194 12.32 7.80 -12.07
CA THR A 194 13.19 6.98 -12.95
C THR A 194 13.18 5.51 -12.51
N GLN A 195 13.24 5.22 -11.21
CA GLN A 195 13.15 3.84 -10.72
C GLN A 195 11.76 3.25 -10.94
N MET A 196 10.71 4.02 -10.75
CA MET A 196 9.34 3.58 -11.02
C MET A 196 9.16 3.26 -12.52
N ALA A 197 9.62 4.12 -13.41
CA ALA A 197 9.57 3.88 -14.86
C ALA A 197 10.33 2.59 -15.24
N ARG A 198 11.51 2.34 -14.68
CA ARG A 198 12.28 1.11 -14.88
C ARG A 198 11.50 -0.14 -14.48
N LEU A 199 10.70 -0.05 -13.43
CA LEU A 199 9.96 -1.18 -12.86
C LEU A 199 8.59 -1.36 -13.51
N SER A 200 8.05 -0.36 -14.20
CA SER A 200 6.73 -0.43 -14.83
C SER A 200 6.72 -1.37 -16.02
N LYS A 201 5.65 -2.14 -16.17
CA LYS A 201 5.37 -2.87 -17.42
C LYS A 201 4.97 -1.90 -18.54
N THR A 202 5.41 -2.19 -19.73
CA THR A 202 5.09 -1.45 -20.96
C THR A 202 3.86 -2.02 -21.66
#